data_afa7c391b3b66ed010f8189f8cca3042
#
_entry.id   afa7c391b3b66ed010f8189f8cca3042
#
_cell.length_a   1.000
_cell.length_b   1.000
_cell.length_c   1.000
_cell.angle_alpha   90.00
_cell.angle_beta   90.00
_cell.angle_gamma   90.00
#
_symmetry.space_group_name_H-M   'P 1'
#
loop_
_entity.id
_entity.type
_entity.pdbx_description
1 polymer ?
#
loop_
_entity_poly.entity_id
_entity_poly.type
_entity_poly.pdbx_seq_one_letter_code
_entity_poly.pdbx_strand_id
1 'polypeptide(L)'
;MAKQRISLTLEEELLDKVDSEAGRKNLNRSQMMEEIVQDYLSSQGLDTAVVFCGGEQAQSMEIHEGKPVLSHVLDHLTGEEIDRIILLSGSNQEEIENHFGSSYRGAAIEYFEESEPQGTAKALSKTGERIGKTFLAVNGNVLTDVDVEDMLKVHRDEGNIATMALTTVENPSEYGVVKLKGRTILGFEEKPDPGAEPSRLINAGTYIFEPEIFSQLDAEGLDTVFEHLTSDRNLSGYIYGGKWKDTR
;
A
#
# COMPACT_ATOMS: atom_id res chain seq x y z
N MET A 1 -1.63 18.35 25.56
CA MET A 1 -2.37 17.14 25.94
C MET A 1 -2.08 16.80 27.40
N ALA A 2 -3.08 16.29 28.16
CA ALA A 2 -2.87 15.92 29.56
C ALA A 2 -2.11 14.60 29.62
N LYS A 3 -0.95 14.56 30.36
CA LYS A 3 -0.19 13.32 30.58
C LYS A 3 -0.80 12.54 31.75
N GLN A 4 -0.99 11.24 31.57
CA GLN A 4 -1.35 10.32 32.65
C GLN A 4 -0.14 9.49 33.08
N ARG A 5 -0.07 9.17 34.36
CA ARG A 5 1.00 8.35 34.91
C ARG A 5 0.61 6.88 34.84
N ILE A 6 1.49 6.05 34.28
CA ILE A 6 1.39 4.59 34.30
C ILE A 6 2.57 3.99 35.06
N SER A 7 2.43 2.75 35.55
CA SER A 7 3.50 1.98 36.16
C SER A 7 3.70 0.70 35.37
N LEU A 8 4.96 0.40 35.03
CA LEU A 8 5.36 -0.80 34.30
C LEU A 8 6.40 -1.57 35.14
N THR A 9 6.35 -2.90 35.08
CA THR A 9 7.37 -3.79 35.61
C THR A 9 8.07 -4.43 34.41
N LEU A 10 9.37 -4.27 34.31
CA LEU A 10 10.21 -4.82 33.23
C LEU A 10 11.27 -5.73 33.86
N GLU A 11 11.75 -6.70 33.08
CA GLU A 11 12.93 -7.47 33.41
C GLU A 11 14.17 -6.56 33.45
N GLU A 12 15.13 -6.86 34.31
CA GLU A 12 16.32 -6.05 34.55
C GLU A 12 17.14 -5.83 33.27
N GLU A 13 17.31 -6.89 32.46
CA GLU A 13 18.03 -6.81 31.18
C GLU A 13 17.37 -5.86 30.18
N LEU A 14 16.03 -5.83 30.12
CA LEU A 14 15.29 -4.91 29.25
C LEU A 14 15.36 -3.47 29.76
N LEU A 15 15.34 -3.31 31.09
CA LEU A 15 15.46 -2.01 31.72
C LEU A 15 16.83 -1.36 31.45
N ASP A 16 17.90 -2.15 31.52
CA ASP A 16 19.27 -1.73 31.21
C ASP A 16 19.41 -1.28 29.75
N LYS A 17 18.74 -1.98 28.81
CA LYS A 17 18.70 -1.57 27.40
C LYS A 17 18.00 -0.22 27.23
N VAL A 18 16.86 -0.01 27.90
CA VAL A 18 16.12 1.26 27.86
C VAL A 18 16.99 2.40 28.43
N ASP A 19 17.69 2.19 29.57
CA ASP A 19 18.52 3.20 30.17
C ASP A 19 19.75 3.54 29.30
N SER A 20 20.33 2.53 28.64
CA SER A 20 21.43 2.72 27.70
C SER A 20 21.01 3.58 26.50
N GLU A 21 19.84 3.30 25.92
CA GLU A 21 19.30 4.11 24.83
C GLU A 21 18.94 5.53 25.28
N ALA A 22 18.31 5.66 26.44
CA ALA A 22 18.00 6.96 27.03
C ALA A 22 19.27 7.82 27.19
N GLY A 23 20.37 7.23 27.69
CA GLY A 23 21.65 7.90 27.81
C GLY A 23 22.22 8.34 26.45
N ARG A 24 22.13 7.51 25.41
CA ARG A 24 22.60 7.88 24.05
C ARG A 24 21.83 9.05 23.45
N LYS A 25 20.52 9.12 23.69
CA LYS A 25 19.63 10.17 23.17
C LYS A 25 19.49 11.38 24.11
N ASN A 26 20.19 11.38 25.25
CA ASN A 26 20.11 12.42 26.30
C ASN A 26 18.68 12.62 26.84
N LEU A 27 17.93 11.52 26.96
CA LEU A 27 16.58 11.44 27.49
C LEU A 27 16.60 10.82 28.90
N ASN A 28 15.56 11.10 29.69
CA ASN A 28 15.31 10.29 30.89
C ASN A 28 14.51 9.02 30.53
N ARG A 29 14.50 8.02 31.44
CA ARG A 29 13.82 6.74 31.25
C ARG A 29 12.35 6.90 30.80
N SER A 30 11.60 7.83 31.41
CA SER A 30 10.19 8.04 31.07
C SER A 30 10.00 8.61 29.65
N GLN A 31 10.89 9.51 29.24
CA GLN A 31 10.90 10.05 27.88
C GLN A 31 11.26 8.97 26.85
N MET A 32 12.26 8.14 27.18
CA MET A 32 12.65 7.02 26.30
C MET A 32 11.52 5.99 26.18
N MET A 33 10.82 5.66 27.26
CA MET A 33 9.65 4.78 27.20
C MET A 33 8.50 5.39 26.40
N GLU A 34 8.24 6.71 26.55
CA GLU A 34 7.24 7.41 25.73
C GLU A 34 7.61 7.32 24.24
N GLU A 35 8.88 7.54 23.89
CA GLU A 35 9.39 7.42 22.51
C GLU A 35 9.27 5.99 21.98
N ILE A 36 9.71 4.97 22.73
CA ILE A 36 9.56 3.55 22.33
C ILE A 36 8.11 3.19 22.10
N VAL A 37 7.19 3.63 22.98
CA VAL A 37 5.76 3.35 22.81
C VAL A 37 5.20 4.08 21.60
N GLN A 38 5.57 5.34 21.37
CA GLN A 38 5.18 6.10 20.19
C GLN A 38 5.70 5.46 18.91
N ASP A 39 6.99 5.10 18.88
CA ASP A 39 7.61 4.41 17.74
C ASP A 39 6.93 3.07 17.47
N TYR A 40 6.63 2.30 18.53
CA TYR A 40 5.92 1.03 18.39
C TYR A 40 4.51 1.23 17.84
N LEU A 41 3.73 2.18 18.37
CA LEU A 41 2.37 2.46 17.91
C LEU A 41 2.36 3.02 16.48
N SER A 42 3.28 3.93 16.15
CA SER A 42 3.41 4.45 14.78
C SER A 42 3.92 3.40 13.79
N SER A 43 4.70 2.41 14.26
CA SER A 43 5.12 1.28 13.42
C SER A 43 4.01 0.22 13.23
N GLN A 44 2.91 0.30 13.95
CA GLN A 44 1.78 -0.63 13.82
C GLN A 44 0.87 -0.32 12.64
N GLY A 45 0.80 0.95 12.18
CA GLY A 45 0.03 1.37 11.03
C GLY A 45 0.90 1.62 9.79
N LEU A 46 0.27 1.75 8.64
CA LEU A 46 0.89 2.33 7.44
C LEU A 46 0.63 3.83 7.47
N ASP A 47 1.68 4.63 7.24
CA ASP A 47 1.58 6.09 7.16
C ASP A 47 1.61 6.60 5.71
N THR A 48 2.09 5.79 4.79
CA THR A 48 2.35 6.19 3.40
C THR A 48 1.59 5.31 2.41
N ALA A 49 0.93 5.94 1.45
CA ALA A 49 0.33 5.27 0.30
C ALA A 49 0.87 5.85 -1.01
N VAL A 50 1.06 4.96 -2.00
CA VAL A 50 1.32 5.31 -3.40
C VAL A 50 0.06 5.02 -4.21
N VAL A 51 -0.41 5.98 -5.01
CA VAL A 51 -1.59 5.84 -5.85
C VAL A 51 -1.20 5.92 -7.31
N PHE A 52 -1.52 4.88 -8.07
CA PHE A 52 -1.29 4.83 -9.51
C PHE A 52 -2.43 5.58 -10.24
N CYS A 53 -2.18 6.83 -10.64
CA CYS A 53 -3.14 7.70 -11.32
C CYS A 53 -2.81 7.91 -12.80
N GLY A 54 -1.65 7.42 -13.26
CA GLY A 54 -1.15 7.57 -14.63
C GLY A 54 -1.58 6.45 -15.57
N GLY A 55 -1.21 6.59 -16.83
CA GLY A 55 -1.50 5.65 -17.92
C GLY A 55 -2.63 6.13 -18.84
N GLU A 56 -2.69 5.57 -20.06
CA GLU A 56 -3.66 5.96 -21.10
C GLU A 56 -5.14 5.72 -20.71
N GLN A 57 -5.37 4.84 -19.73
CA GLN A 57 -6.71 4.47 -19.25
C GLN A 57 -6.99 4.99 -17.81
N ALA A 58 -6.20 5.96 -17.35
CA ALA A 58 -6.39 6.51 -16.01
C ALA A 58 -7.66 7.35 -15.95
N GLN A 59 -8.73 6.76 -15.45
CA GLN A 59 -10.04 7.40 -15.23
C GLN A 59 -10.17 7.98 -13.83
N SER A 60 -9.04 8.31 -13.19
CA SER A 60 -8.99 8.79 -11.81
C SER A 60 -9.77 10.11 -11.59
N MET A 61 -9.90 10.94 -12.64
CA MET A 61 -10.64 12.20 -12.60
C MET A 61 -12.09 12.08 -13.14
N GLU A 62 -12.52 10.92 -13.62
CA GLU A 62 -13.92 10.71 -13.98
C GLU A 62 -14.85 10.85 -12.77
N ILE A 63 -16.05 11.40 -13.03
CA ILE A 63 -17.01 11.62 -11.95
C ILE A 63 -17.78 10.34 -11.66
N HIS A 64 -17.65 9.87 -10.43
CA HIS A 64 -18.42 8.78 -9.87
C HIS A 64 -19.16 9.27 -8.62
N GLU A 65 -20.47 9.05 -8.55
CA GLU A 65 -21.32 9.50 -7.40
C GLU A 65 -21.06 10.97 -6.98
N GLY A 66 -20.91 11.86 -8.00
CA GLY A 66 -20.83 13.32 -7.81
C GLY A 66 -19.44 13.89 -7.48
N LYS A 67 -18.38 13.06 -7.46
CA LYS A 67 -17.00 13.50 -7.30
C LYS A 67 -16.03 12.62 -8.10
N PRO A 68 -14.78 13.10 -8.35
CA PRO A 68 -13.77 12.29 -9.01
C PRO A 68 -13.55 10.94 -8.34
N VAL A 69 -13.27 9.89 -9.13
CA VAL A 69 -12.93 8.56 -8.60
C VAL A 69 -11.77 8.64 -7.60
N LEU A 70 -10.74 9.42 -7.92
CA LEU A 70 -9.60 9.64 -7.02
C LEU A 70 -10.03 10.22 -5.67
N SER A 71 -11.07 11.06 -5.60
CA SER A 71 -11.58 11.55 -4.32
C SER A 71 -12.10 10.42 -3.42
N HIS A 72 -12.71 9.39 -4.00
CA HIS A 72 -13.15 8.22 -3.22
C HIS A 72 -11.96 7.41 -2.71
N VAL A 73 -10.92 7.24 -3.55
CA VAL A 73 -9.68 6.57 -3.15
C VAL A 73 -9.00 7.33 -2.01
N LEU A 74 -8.85 8.65 -2.14
CA LEU A 74 -8.26 9.49 -1.09
C LEU A 74 -9.10 9.52 0.19
N ASP A 75 -10.43 9.49 0.10
CA ASP A 75 -11.32 9.38 1.25
C ASP A 75 -11.10 8.08 2.01
N HIS A 76 -10.94 6.95 1.28
CA HIS A 76 -10.64 5.66 1.89
C HIS A 76 -9.26 5.70 2.58
N LEU A 77 -8.21 6.12 1.88
CA LEU A 77 -6.85 6.20 2.43
C LEU A 77 -6.77 7.06 3.70
N THR A 78 -7.41 8.24 3.68
CA THR A 78 -7.42 9.11 4.87
C THR A 78 -8.31 8.56 5.99
N GLY A 79 -9.30 7.73 5.69
CA GLY A 79 -10.08 6.97 6.66
C GLY A 79 -9.28 5.86 7.35
N GLU A 80 -8.29 5.29 6.66
CA GLU A 80 -7.33 4.29 7.16
C GLU A 80 -6.08 4.92 7.81
N GLU A 81 -6.17 6.21 8.19
CA GLU A 81 -5.12 6.96 8.88
C GLU A 81 -3.81 7.15 8.06
N ILE A 82 -3.87 7.04 6.73
CA ILE A 82 -2.75 7.38 5.84
C ILE A 82 -2.60 8.90 5.85
N ASP A 83 -1.43 9.39 6.24
CA ASP A 83 -1.13 10.83 6.35
C ASP A 83 -0.18 11.36 5.27
N ARG A 84 0.42 10.48 4.48
CA ARG A 84 1.28 10.80 3.34
C ARG A 84 0.86 10.02 2.10
N ILE A 85 0.47 10.73 1.04
CA ILE A 85 -0.01 10.14 -0.20
C ILE A 85 0.87 10.61 -1.36
N ILE A 86 1.42 9.66 -2.11
CA ILE A 86 2.22 9.90 -3.30
C ILE A 86 1.39 9.55 -4.52
N LEU A 87 1.06 10.53 -5.36
CA LEU A 87 0.32 10.33 -6.59
C LEU A 87 1.30 10.17 -7.76
N LEU A 88 1.30 8.98 -8.37
CA LEU A 88 2.01 8.72 -9.63
C LEU A 88 1.07 9.10 -10.76
N SER A 89 1.21 10.34 -11.22
CA SER A 89 0.36 10.94 -12.24
C SER A 89 1.09 10.96 -13.59
N GLY A 90 0.37 10.63 -14.64
CA GLY A 90 0.86 10.76 -16.01
C GLY A 90 0.56 12.14 -16.58
N SER A 91 0.10 12.19 -17.81
CA SER A 91 -0.24 13.45 -18.54
C SER A 91 -1.35 14.28 -17.90
N ASN A 92 -2.09 13.76 -16.95
CA ASN A 92 -3.17 14.46 -16.23
C ASN A 92 -2.72 15.06 -14.88
N GLN A 93 -1.41 15.16 -14.61
CA GLN A 93 -0.89 15.68 -13.34
C GLN A 93 -1.42 17.09 -13.05
N GLU A 94 -1.36 18.00 -14.00
CA GLU A 94 -1.79 19.41 -13.80
C GLU A 94 -3.27 19.48 -13.38
N GLU A 95 -4.14 18.67 -13.97
CA GLU A 95 -5.55 18.56 -13.60
C GLU A 95 -5.73 18.07 -12.17
N ILE A 96 -5.01 16.98 -11.79
CA ILE A 96 -5.06 16.38 -10.46
C ILE A 96 -4.54 17.39 -9.41
N GLU A 97 -3.39 18.01 -9.68
CA GLU A 97 -2.77 18.99 -8.77
C GLU A 97 -3.64 20.22 -8.56
N ASN A 98 -4.25 20.74 -9.63
CA ASN A 98 -5.19 21.86 -9.53
C ASN A 98 -6.44 21.51 -8.72
N HIS A 99 -6.88 20.26 -8.71
CA HIS A 99 -8.07 19.80 -7.99
C HIS A 99 -7.80 19.51 -6.51
N PHE A 100 -6.70 18.81 -6.19
CA PHE A 100 -6.43 18.31 -4.84
C PHE A 100 -5.41 19.15 -4.06
N GLY A 101 -4.55 19.94 -4.74
CA GLY A 101 -3.49 20.72 -4.10
C GLY A 101 -2.46 19.85 -3.40
N SER A 102 -1.81 20.40 -2.37
CA SER A 102 -0.72 19.71 -1.62
C SER A 102 -1.19 18.95 -0.39
N SER A 103 -2.50 18.89 -0.13
CA SER A 103 -3.04 18.16 1.03
C SER A 103 -4.51 17.80 0.84
N TYR A 104 -4.94 16.67 1.39
CA TYR A 104 -6.32 16.21 1.37
C TYR A 104 -6.71 15.65 2.73
N ARG A 105 -7.73 16.24 3.38
CA ARG A 105 -8.23 15.84 4.72
C ARG A 105 -7.14 15.67 5.79
N GLY A 106 -6.06 16.43 5.70
CA GLY A 106 -4.95 16.38 6.64
C GLY A 106 -3.76 15.55 6.16
N ALA A 107 -3.94 14.65 5.20
CA ALA A 107 -2.84 13.95 4.56
C ALA A 107 -2.08 14.86 3.60
N ALA A 108 -0.74 14.77 3.60
CA ALA A 108 0.12 15.46 2.64
C ALA A 108 0.06 14.74 1.28
N ILE A 109 -0.02 15.51 0.18
CA ILE A 109 0.04 14.96 -1.17
C ILE A 109 1.35 15.37 -1.84
N GLU A 110 2.06 14.39 -2.37
CA GLU A 110 3.22 14.54 -3.23
C GLU A 110 2.88 14.04 -4.64
N TYR A 111 3.40 14.72 -5.67
CA TYR A 111 3.18 14.38 -7.07
C TYR A 111 4.46 13.91 -7.72
N PHE A 112 4.36 12.82 -8.50
CA PHE A 112 5.43 12.32 -9.35
C PHE A 112 4.93 12.25 -10.78
N GLU A 113 5.48 13.11 -11.63
CA GLU A 113 5.18 13.14 -13.04
C GLU A 113 5.87 11.99 -13.77
N GLU A 114 5.11 11.26 -14.57
CA GLU A 114 5.66 10.42 -15.63
C GLU A 114 5.59 11.18 -16.95
N SER A 115 6.72 11.74 -17.37
CA SER A 115 6.83 12.42 -18.67
C SER A 115 6.56 11.47 -19.87
N GLU A 116 6.83 10.18 -19.69
CA GLU A 116 6.48 9.11 -20.63
C GLU A 116 5.97 7.89 -19.84
N PRO A 117 4.84 7.30 -20.22
CA PRO A 117 4.32 6.08 -19.57
C PRO A 117 5.31 4.92 -19.79
N GLN A 118 5.99 4.51 -18.75
CA GLN A 118 6.94 3.39 -18.76
C GLN A 118 6.44 2.15 -18.03
N GLY A 119 5.16 2.18 -17.59
CA GLY A 119 4.52 1.12 -16.82
C GLY A 119 4.62 1.31 -15.30
N THR A 120 3.73 0.61 -14.59
CA THR A 120 3.49 0.81 -13.15
C THR A 120 4.69 0.46 -12.27
N ALA A 121 5.51 -0.53 -12.64
CA ALA A 121 6.71 -0.89 -11.89
C ALA A 121 7.77 0.22 -11.98
N LYS A 122 8.01 0.76 -13.17
CA LYS A 122 8.97 1.86 -13.36
C LYS A 122 8.48 3.15 -12.71
N ALA A 123 7.18 3.44 -12.76
CA ALA A 123 6.62 4.57 -12.04
C ALA A 123 6.88 4.46 -10.54
N LEU A 124 6.59 3.29 -9.96
CA LEU A 124 6.84 3.02 -8.55
C LEU A 124 8.32 3.14 -8.18
N SER A 125 9.24 2.66 -9.03
CA SER A 125 10.68 2.69 -8.77
C SER A 125 11.22 4.11 -8.51
N LYS A 126 10.61 5.13 -9.10
CA LYS A 126 10.98 6.55 -8.91
C LYS A 126 10.75 7.06 -7.48
N THR A 127 9.93 6.36 -6.69
CA THR A 127 9.63 6.74 -5.30
C THR A 127 10.57 6.10 -4.29
N GLY A 128 11.43 5.16 -4.69
CA GLY A 128 12.24 4.32 -3.80
C GLY A 128 13.15 5.09 -2.84
N GLU A 129 13.74 6.21 -3.27
CA GLU A 129 14.58 7.04 -2.39
C GLU A 129 13.77 7.75 -1.26
N ARG A 130 12.45 7.78 -1.38
CA ARG A 130 11.56 8.52 -0.46
C ARG A 130 10.76 7.61 0.46
N ILE A 131 10.74 6.30 0.20
CA ILE A 131 9.97 5.32 0.95
C ILE A 131 10.93 4.31 1.57
N GLY A 132 11.11 4.41 2.88
CA GLY A 132 12.03 3.56 3.64
C GLY A 132 11.34 2.62 4.64
N LYS A 133 10.00 2.49 4.55
CA LYS A 133 9.17 1.65 5.42
C LYS A 133 8.16 0.88 4.57
N THR A 134 7.50 -0.12 5.15
CA THR A 134 6.31 -0.77 4.59
C THR A 134 5.27 0.27 4.18
N PHE A 135 4.68 0.14 3.00
CA PHE A 135 3.74 1.11 2.45
C PHE A 135 2.60 0.45 1.70
N LEU A 136 1.51 1.19 1.57
CA LEU A 136 0.35 0.81 0.77
C LEU A 136 0.55 1.30 -0.67
N ALA A 137 0.10 0.51 -1.65
CA ALA A 137 0.00 0.95 -3.04
C ALA A 137 -1.39 0.60 -3.58
N VAL A 138 -2.04 1.54 -4.28
CA VAL A 138 -3.41 1.35 -4.76
C VAL A 138 -3.59 1.88 -6.18
N ASN A 139 -4.47 1.26 -6.94
CA ASN A 139 -4.90 1.78 -8.23
C ASN A 139 -5.86 2.95 -8.04
N GLY A 140 -5.61 4.09 -8.66
CA GLY A 140 -6.41 5.31 -8.55
C GLY A 140 -7.77 5.26 -9.25
N ASN A 141 -8.08 4.17 -9.94
CA ASN A 141 -9.34 3.90 -10.63
C ASN A 141 -10.14 2.74 -10.00
N VAL A 142 -9.75 2.27 -8.83
CA VAL A 142 -10.43 1.18 -8.12
C VAL A 142 -11.07 1.69 -6.84
N LEU A 143 -12.36 1.47 -6.71
CA LEU A 143 -13.12 1.74 -5.49
C LEU A 143 -13.17 0.48 -4.63
N THR A 144 -12.65 0.57 -3.42
CA THR A 144 -12.54 -0.56 -2.48
C THR A 144 -12.81 -0.11 -1.04
N ASP A 145 -13.23 -1.05 -0.20
CA ASP A 145 -13.34 -0.91 1.25
C ASP A 145 -12.43 -1.93 1.97
N VAL A 146 -11.26 -2.21 1.40
CA VAL A 146 -10.24 -3.06 2.03
C VAL A 146 -9.87 -2.51 3.40
N ASP A 147 -10.01 -3.34 4.44
CA ASP A 147 -9.50 -3.05 5.79
C ASP A 147 -7.97 -3.16 5.75
N VAL A 148 -7.31 -2.00 5.73
CA VAL A 148 -5.85 -1.89 5.60
C VAL A 148 -5.16 -2.43 6.84
N GLU A 149 -5.73 -2.26 8.04
CA GLU A 149 -5.16 -2.78 9.29
C GLU A 149 -5.17 -4.31 9.29
N ASP A 150 -6.29 -4.94 8.87
CA ASP A 150 -6.38 -6.40 8.80
C ASP A 150 -5.46 -6.98 7.70
N MET A 151 -5.38 -6.31 6.55
CA MET A 151 -4.45 -6.68 5.49
C MET A 151 -2.99 -6.58 5.95
N LEU A 152 -2.63 -5.55 6.74
CA LEU A 152 -1.29 -5.37 7.31
C LEU A 152 -0.94 -6.47 8.32
N LYS A 153 -1.91 -6.92 9.12
CA LYS A 153 -1.71 -8.09 10.01
C LYS A 153 -1.34 -9.33 9.19
N VAL A 154 -2.08 -9.59 8.10
CA VAL A 154 -1.78 -10.71 7.20
C VAL A 154 -0.39 -10.57 6.59
N HIS A 155 -0.03 -9.37 6.12
CA HIS A 155 1.29 -9.11 5.53
C HIS A 155 2.44 -9.42 6.51
N ARG A 156 2.31 -8.98 7.75
CA ARG A 156 3.30 -9.24 8.81
C ARG A 156 3.39 -10.71 9.19
N ASP A 157 2.24 -11.38 9.28
CA ASP A 157 2.19 -12.81 9.63
C ASP A 157 2.91 -13.66 8.57
N GLU A 158 2.75 -13.33 7.30
CA GLU A 158 3.37 -14.08 6.19
C GLU A 158 4.84 -13.67 5.96
N GLY A 159 5.24 -12.43 6.30
CA GLY A 159 6.63 -11.93 6.21
C GLY A 159 7.18 -11.88 4.78
N ASN A 160 6.32 -11.72 3.78
CA ASN A 160 6.68 -11.64 2.37
C ASN A 160 6.95 -10.19 1.93
N ILE A 161 7.66 -9.99 0.81
CA ILE A 161 7.95 -8.66 0.24
C ILE A 161 6.67 -7.94 -0.19
N ALA A 162 5.64 -8.71 -0.60
CA ALA A 162 4.38 -8.14 -1.07
C ALA A 162 3.17 -8.94 -0.57
N THR A 163 2.08 -8.21 -0.30
CA THR A 163 0.74 -8.77 -0.11
C THR A 163 -0.22 -8.09 -1.07
N MET A 164 -1.00 -8.87 -1.80
CA MET A 164 -1.99 -8.42 -2.78
C MET A 164 -3.40 -8.64 -2.23
N ALA A 165 -4.23 -7.60 -2.23
CA ALA A 165 -5.66 -7.77 -1.99
C ALA A 165 -6.31 -8.52 -3.15
N LEU A 166 -7.17 -9.47 -2.81
CA LEU A 166 -7.86 -10.36 -3.75
C LEU A 166 -9.36 -10.28 -3.55
N THR A 167 -10.09 -10.25 -4.65
CA THR A 167 -11.54 -10.37 -4.68
C THR A 167 -11.98 -11.32 -5.77
N THR A 168 -13.30 -11.56 -5.92
CA THR A 168 -13.85 -12.42 -6.96
C THR A 168 -14.78 -11.63 -7.87
N VAL A 169 -14.71 -11.92 -9.17
CA VAL A 169 -15.57 -11.33 -10.19
C VAL A 169 -16.19 -12.41 -11.08
N GLU A 170 -17.21 -12.03 -11.86
CA GLU A 170 -17.86 -12.95 -12.82
C GLU A 170 -16.95 -13.26 -14.02
N ASN A 171 -16.24 -12.24 -14.54
CA ASN A 171 -15.34 -12.32 -15.71
C ASN A 171 -13.88 -12.09 -15.29
N PRO A 172 -13.20 -13.09 -14.72
CA PRO A 172 -11.82 -12.90 -14.20
C PRO A 172 -10.78 -12.69 -15.30
N SER A 173 -11.02 -13.12 -16.54
CA SER A 173 -10.12 -12.96 -17.69
C SER A 173 -9.83 -11.50 -18.08
N GLU A 174 -10.57 -10.53 -17.52
CA GLU A 174 -10.30 -9.10 -17.74
C GLU A 174 -9.22 -8.55 -16.79
N TYR A 175 -8.73 -9.36 -15.84
CA TYR A 175 -7.86 -8.97 -14.74
C TYR A 175 -6.68 -9.92 -14.58
N GLY A 176 -5.74 -9.55 -13.71
CA GLY A 176 -4.73 -10.47 -13.22
C GLY A 176 -5.38 -11.52 -12.30
N VAL A 177 -5.28 -12.79 -12.68
CA VAL A 177 -5.89 -13.91 -11.97
C VAL A 177 -4.84 -14.65 -11.15
N VAL A 178 -5.18 -15.04 -9.92
CA VAL A 178 -4.24 -15.71 -9.04
C VAL A 178 -4.66 -17.16 -8.73
N LYS A 179 -3.67 -18.01 -8.54
CA LYS A 179 -3.83 -19.33 -7.94
C LYS A 179 -3.30 -19.29 -6.51
N LEU A 180 -4.16 -19.53 -5.52
CA LEU A 180 -3.84 -19.39 -4.11
C LEU A 180 -3.81 -20.74 -3.40
N LYS A 181 -2.89 -20.89 -2.41
CA LYS A 181 -2.88 -22.00 -1.43
C LYS A 181 -2.63 -21.44 -0.04
N GLY A 182 -3.64 -21.51 0.82
CA GLY A 182 -3.60 -20.76 2.07
C GLY A 182 -3.58 -19.27 1.77
N ARG A 183 -2.54 -18.58 2.23
CA ARG A 183 -2.28 -17.16 1.90
C ARG A 183 -1.18 -16.97 0.86
N THR A 184 -0.49 -18.03 0.43
CA THR A 184 0.58 -17.95 -0.58
C THR A 184 -0.01 -17.95 -1.98
N ILE A 185 0.33 -16.96 -2.80
CA ILE A 185 0.02 -16.95 -4.24
C ILE A 185 1.02 -17.87 -4.94
N LEU A 186 0.49 -18.90 -5.61
CA LEU A 186 1.28 -19.91 -6.33
C LEU A 186 1.38 -19.68 -7.83
N GLY A 187 0.58 -18.76 -8.37
CA GLY A 187 0.56 -18.39 -9.77
C GLY A 187 -0.19 -17.09 -9.95
N PHE A 188 0.32 -16.25 -10.82
CA PHE A 188 -0.29 -15.02 -11.29
C PHE A 188 -0.29 -15.04 -12.81
N GLU A 189 -1.39 -14.67 -13.43
CA GLU A 189 -1.56 -14.61 -14.89
C GLU A 189 -2.38 -13.37 -15.23
N GLU A 190 -1.77 -12.43 -15.97
CA GLU A 190 -2.44 -11.20 -16.39
C GLU A 190 -3.33 -11.49 -17.59
N LYS A 191 -4.64 -11.24 -17.44
CA LYS A 191 -5.66 -11.37 -18.49
C LYS A 191 -5.57 -12.71 -19.25
N PRO A 192 -5.75 -13.84 -18.56
CA PRO A 192 -5.73 -15.15 -19.21
C PRO A 192 -6.83 -15.29 -20.27
N ASP A 193 -6.64 -16.21 -21.20
CA ASP A 193 -7.66 -16.51 -22.20
C ASP A 193 -8.99 -16.90 -21.53
N PRO A 194 -10.15 -16.39 -22.02
CA PRO A 194 -11.44 -16.73 -21.47
C PRO A 194 -11.71 -18.24 -21.43
N GLY A 195 -11.98 -18.77 -20.24
CA GLY A 195 -12.19 -20.19 -19.99
C GLY A 195 -10.91 -20.97 -19.62
N ALA A 196 -9.72 -20.31 -19.60
CA ALA A 196 -8.47 -20.87 -19.15
C ALA A 196 -8.04 -20.35 -17.75
N GLU A 197 -8.87 -19.51 -17.11
CA GLU A 197 -8.54 -18.88 -15.85
C GLU A 197 -8.28 -19.91 -14.73
N PRO A 198 -7.15 -19.80 -14.00
CA PRO A 198 -6.81 -20.76 -12.96
C PRO A 198 -7.75 -20.69 -11.75
N SER A 199 -8.47 -19.60 -11.59
CA SER A 199 -9.45 -19.38 -10.51
C SER A 199 -10.40 -18.22 -10.84
N ARG A 200 -11.23 -17.82 -9.87
CA ARG A 200 -12.02 -16.58 -9.91
C ARG A 200 -11.44 -15.47 -9.04
N LEU A 201 -10.32 -15.71 -8.36
CA LEU A 201 -9.66 -14.73 -7.54
C LEU A 201 -8.82 -13.82 -8.44
N ILE A 202 -9.09 -12.53 -8.36
CA ILE A 202 -8.39 -11.51 -9.12
C ILE A 202 -7.60 -10.56 -8.22
N ASN A 203 -6.61 -9.94 -8.81
CA ASN A 203 -5.90 -8.79 -8.28
C ASN A 203 -6.87 -7.61 -8.10
N ALA A 204 -7.07 -7.19 -6.87
CA ALA A 204 -8.01 -6.12 -6.53
C ALA A 204 -7.40 -4.70 -6.63
N GLY A 205 -6.13 -4.57 -7.04
CA GLY A 205 -5.48 -3.28 -7.22
C GLY A 205 -5.08 -2.57 -5.92
N THR A 206 -4.94 -3.31 -4.83
CA THR A 206 -4.46 -2.81 -3.54
C THR A 206 -3.36 -3.74 -3.04
N TYR A 207 -2.24 -3.17 -2.62
CA TYR A 207 -1.02 -3.90 -2.25
C TYR A 207 -0.38 -3.32 -1.01
N ILE A 208 0.25 -4.17 -0.19
CA ILE A 208 1.23 -3.76 0.81
C ILE A 208 2.58 -4.26 0.34
N PHE A 209 3.56 -3.37 0.35
CA PHE A 209 4.93 -3.65 -0.06
C PHE A 209 5.92 -3.32 1.04
N GLU A 210 6.93 -4.20 1.20
CA GLU A 210 8.15 -3.87 1.89
C GLU A 210 9.09 -3.06 0.98
N PRO A 211 10.02 -2.24 1.54
CA PRO A 211 10.97 -1.46 0.74
C PRO A 211 11.84 -2.31 -0.21
N GLU A 212 12.02 -3.58 0.10
CA GLU A 212 12.74 -4.54 -0.75
C GLU A 212 12.12 -4.69 -2.14
N ILE A 213 10.84 -4.32 -2.31
CA ILE A 213 10.17 -4.33 -3.61
C ILE A 213 10.93 -3.50 -4.64
N PHE A 214 11.56 -2.38 -4.23
CA PHE A 214 12.28 -1.50 -5.14
C PHE A 214 13.43 -2.19 -5.86
N SER A 215 14.00 -3.25 -5.31
CA SER A 215 15.03 -4.08 -5.96
C SER A 215 14.47 -5.04 -7.02
N GLN A 216 13.14 -5.18 -7.11
CA GLN A 216 12.43 -6.07 -8.01
C GLN A 216 11.77 -5.33 -9.20
N LEU A 217 11.86 -3.98 -9.24
CA LEU A 217 11.14 -3.15 -10.20
C LEU A 217 11.88 -2.93 -11.51
N ASP A 218 12.59 -3.95 -12.01
CA ASP A 218 13.32 -3.88 -13.30
C ASP A 218 12.37 -4.01 -14.52
N ALA A 219 11.15 -4.51 -14.32
CA ALA A 219 10.14 -4.68 -15.36
C ALA A 219 9.37 -3.37 -15.64
N GLU A 220 8.61 -3.34 -16.74
CA GLU A 220 7.72 -2.20 -17.04
C GLU A 220 6.47 -2.23 -16.15
N GLY A 221 5.76 -3.37 -16.09
CA GLY A 221 4.54 -3.57 -15.34
C GLY A 221 4.73 -4.32 -14.03
N LEU A 222 3.84 -4.09 -13.06
CA LEU A 222 3.80 -4.87 -11.83
C LEU A 222 3.37 -6.33 -12.06
N ASP A 223 2.67 -6.64 -13.14
CA ASP A 223 2.30 -7.99 -13.55
C ASP A 223 3.52 -8.91 -13.62
N THR A 224 4.57 -8.51 -14.35
CA THR A 224 5.84 -9.24 -14.44
C THR A 224 6.54 -9.35 -13.08
N VAL A 225 6.48 -8.30 -12.25
CA VAL A 225 7.02 -8.34 -10.88
C VAL A 225 6.28 -9.38 -10.04
N PHE A 226 4.95 -9.43 -10.12
CA PHE A 226 4.15 -10.42 -9.40
C PHE A 226 4.44 -11.86 -9.86
N GLU A 227 4.67 -12.10 -11.14
CA GLU A 227 5.11 -13.40 -11.65
C GLU A 227 6.44 -13.84 -11.02
N HIS A 228 7.44 -12.94 -10.94
CA HIS A 228 8.72 -13.21 -10.29
C HIS A 228 8.54 -13.48 -8.80
N LEU A 229 7.82 -12.61 -8.06
CA LEU A 229 7.56 -12.79 -6.62
C LEU A 229 6.81 -14.09 -6.33
N THR A 230 5.91 -14.50 -7.23
CA THR A 230 5.20 -15.78 -7.12
C THR A 230 6.16 -16.96 -7.24
N SER A 231 7.10 -16.91 -8.19
CA SER A 231 8.13 -17.94 -8.40
C SER A 231 9.02 -18.08 -7.16
N ASP A 232 9.34 -16.98 -6.50
CA ASP A 232 10.17 -16.93 -5.30
C ASP A 232 9.36 -17.16 -4.00
N ARG A 233 8.03 -17.31 -4.10
CA ARG A 233 7.09 -17.42 -2.97
C ARG A 233 7.11 -16.23 -2.02
N ASN A 234 7.34 -15.05 -2.55
CA ASN A 234 7.42 -13.78 -1.85
C ASN A 234 6.16 -12.91 -2.04
N LEU A 235 5.04 -13.52 -2.48
CA LEU A 235 3.76 -12.85 -2.68
C LEU A 235 2.65 -13.55 -1.91
N SER A 236 2.01 -12.81 -1.01
CA SER A 236 0.84 -13.26 -0.26
C SER A 236 -0.45 -12.69 -0.82
N GLY A 237 -1.56 -13.39 -0.61
CA GLY A 237 -2.90 -12.95 -0.94
C GLY A 237 -3.74 -12.66 0.30
N TYR A 238 -4.39 -11.51 0.31
CA TYR A 238 -5.41 -11.11 1.27
C TYR A 238 -6.77 -11.12 0.60
N ILE A 239 -7.62 -12.10 0.92
CA ILE A 239 -8.98 -12.19 0.36
C ILE A 239 -9.92 -11.37 1.23
N TYR A 240 -10.63 -10.43 0.62
CA TYR A 240 -11.69 -9.69 1.29
C TYR A 240 -13.01 -9.78 0.52
N GLY A 241 -14.12 -9.70 1.25
CA GLY A 241 -15.48 -9.84 0.72
C GLY A 241 -16.26 -8.53 0.67
N GLY A 242 -15.56 -7.40 0.75
CA GLY A 242 -16.16 -6.07 0.74
C GLY A 242 -16.50 -5.55 -0.65
N LYS A 243 -16.77 -4.24 -0.73
CA LYS A 243 -17.08 -3.58 -2.00
C LYS A 243 -15.82 -3.45 -2.85
N TRP A 244 -15.95 -3.80 -4.11
CA TRP A 244 -14.92 -3.63 -5.10
C TRP A 244 -15.53 -3.22 -6.44
N LYS A 245 -14.97 -2.20 -7.06
CA LYS A 245 -15.39 -1.74 -8.38
C LYS A 245 -14.20 -1.14 -9.13
N ASP A 246 -13.89 -1.70 -10.27
CA ASP A 246 -13.06 -1.06 -11.27
C ASP A 246 -13.93 -0.06 -12.06
N THR A 247 -13.45 1.14 -12.26
CA THR A 247 -14.20 2.21 -12.94
C THR A 247 -13.85 2.34 -14.42
N ARG A 248 -12.98 1.42 -14.94
CA ARG A 248 -12.67 1.34 -16.38
C ARG A 248 -13.85 0.91 -17.20
#